data_7f2e348f3591c2a9ba89b5546d348ce6
#
_entry.id   7f2e348f3591c2a9ba89b5546d348ce6
#
_cell.length_a   1.000
_cell.length_b   1.000
_cell.length_c   1.000
_cell.angle_alpha   90.00
_cell.angle_beta   90.00
_cell.angle_gamma   90.00
#
_symmetry.space_group_name_H-M   'P 1'
#
loop_
_entity.id
_entity.type
_entity.pdbx_description
1 polymer ?
#
loop_
_entity_poly.entity_id
_entity_poly.type
_entity_poly.pdbx_seq_one_letter_code
_entity_poly.pdbx_strand_id
1 'polypeptide(L)'
;MNTAGAPAGELIGDLVDKVLAGARVSQAEALQLYKLPLQMLGSLANHRRNLAKAAAYGGRGEQVVTYIVDRNVNYTNVCNVYCKFCAFYRTERDADHYVLSLDQLGEKLEELSAIGGVQVLLQGGHHPKLGISHYLEMLSFIKERFPQINIHGFSPPEFHHFSQVFGLPVAEVLRLFKEAGLGSIPGGGGEILVDRVRNRIAPLKANSDEWLGVMEAAHALGLKSSATMMFGHVETVEDRVEHLERLREVQDRTGGFTAFICWTFQPDNTVLKAEPVGSSEYLRMQALSRIYLDNIENLQSSWVTQGPKIGQLALSYGANDFGSVMMEENVVSKAGTSYRLQADEIERLIREAGYQPSRRSTWYELLE
;
A
#
# COMPACT_ATOMS: atom_id res chain seq x y z
N MET A 1 -18.66 40.04 23.14
CA MET A 1 -19.45 38.82 23.32
C MET A 1 -18.46 37.68 23.42
N ASN A 2 -18.30 37.13 24.62
CA ASN A 2 -17.40 35.96 24.89
C ASN A 2 -18.07 34.73 24.31
N THR A 3 -17.53 34.19 23.23
CA THR A 3 -17.81 32.80 22.83
C THR A 3 -16.98 31.89 23.75
N ALA A 4 -17.58 31.51 24.89
CA ALA A 4 -17.04 30.45 25.72
C ALA A 4 -16.99 29.18 24.82
N GLY A 5 -15.79 28.69 24.53
CA GLY A 5 -15.61 27.42 23.81
C GLY A 5 -16.25 26.31 24.61
N ALA A 6 -16.93 25.38 23.94
CA ALA A 6 -17.50 24.19 24.58
C ALA A 6 -16.41 23.45 25.36
N PRO A 7 -16.74 22.85 26.55
CA PRO A 7 -15.76 22.11 27.33
C PRO A 7 -15.17 20.94 26.50
N ALA A 8 -13.87 20.68 26.65
CA ALA A 8 -13.13 19.70 25.84
C ALA A 8 -13.79 18.30 25.78
N GLY A 9 -14.52 17.90 26.81
CA GLY A 9 -15.27 16.65 26.84
C GLY A 9 -16.50 16.62 25.93
N GLU A 10 -17.17 17.74 25.75
CA GLU A 10 -18.34 17.88 24.88
C GLU A 10 -17.92 17.86 23.40
N LEU A 11 -16.83 18.55 23.05
CA LEU A 11 -16.21 18.51 21.71
C LEU A 11 -15.74 17.12 21.28
N ILE A 12 -15.27 16.29 22.23
CA ILE A 12 -14.90 14.90 21.95
C ILE A 12 -16.14 14.05 21.72
N GLY A 13 -17.22 14.27 22.48
CA GLY A 13 -18.51 13.59 22.28
C GLY A 13 -19.06 13.81 20.87
N ASP A 14 -19.18 15.07 20.47
CA ASP A 14 -19.66 15.44 19.13
C ASP A 14 -18.83 14.85 18.01
N LEU A 15 -17.50 14.77 18.20
CA LEU A 15 -16.60 14.16 17.22
C LEU A 15 -16.78 12.64 17.13
N VAL A 16 -17.01 11.97 18.24
CA VAL A 16 -17.33 10.53 18.28
C VAL A 16 -18.63 10.25 17.54
N ASP A 17 -19.68 11.04 17.83
CA ASP A 17 -20.98 10.91 17.16
C ASP A 17 -20.88 11.14 15.66
N LYS A 18 -20.07 12.12 15.25
CA LYS A 18 -19.76 12.38 13.84
C LYS A 18 -19.12 11.17 13.14
N VAL A 19 -18.16 10.52 13.82
CA VAL A 19 -17.50 9.30 13.29
C VAL A 19 -18.50 8.15 13.20
N LEU A 20 -19.34 7.95 14.22
CA LEU A 20 -20.37 6.91 14.26
C LEU A 20 -21.43 7.12 13.17
N ALA A 21 -21.79 8.37 12.90
CA ALA A 21 -22.71 8.71 11.80
C ALA A 21 -22.12 8.49 10.40
N GLY A 22 -20.85 8.08 10.27
CA GLY A 22 -20.21 7.89 8.98
C GLY A 22 -19.78 9.20 8.31
N ALA A 23 -19.88 10.35 8.98
CA ALA A 23 -19.55 11.63 8.40
C ALA A 23 -18.04 11.83 8.23
N ARG A 24 -17.66 12.65 7.25
CA ARG A 24 -16.27 12.95 6.92
C ARG A 24 -15.61 13.82 8.00
N VAL A 25 -14.43 13.42 8.45
CA VAL A 25 -13.63 14.20 9.42
C VAL A 25 -12.60 15.08 8.71
N SER A 26 -12.34 16.24 9.30
CA SER A 26 -11.29 17.18 8.85
C SER A 26 -9.92 16.79 9.39
N GLN A 27 -8.85 17.42 8.87
CA GLN A 27 -7.49 17.23 9.38
C GLN A 27 -7.37 17.59 10.87
N ALA A 28 -7.98 18.69 11.30
CA ALA A 28 -7.97 19.12 12.70
C ALA A 28 -8.68 18.09 13.62
N GLU A 29 -9.80 17.54 13.18
CA GLU A 29 -10.54 16.48 13.89
C GLU A 29 -9.73 15.17 13.91
N ALA A 30 -9.03 14.82 12.83
CA ALA A 30 -8.14 13.65 12.80
C ALA A 30 -7.02 13.74 13.84
N LEU A 31 -6.42 14.91 14.03
CA LEU A 31 -5.42 15.16 15.06
C LEU A 31 -5.99 15.07 16.50
N GLN A 32 -7.28 15.36 16.69
CA GLN A 32 -7.96 15.13 17.95
C GLN A 32 -8.24 13.64 18.16
N LEU A 33 -8.77 12.94 17.16
CA LEU A 33 -9.00 11.49 17.19
C LEU A 33 -7.71 10.71 17.49
N TYR A 34 -6.59 11.15 16.93
CA TYR A 34 -5.28 10.53 17.15
C TYR A 34 -4.88 10.49 18.65
N LYS A 35 -5.37 11.41 19.47
CA LYS A 35 -5.09 11.48 20.91
C LYS A 35 -6.00 10.60 21.79
N LEU A 36 -7.05 10.01 21.20
CA LEU A 36 -7.96 9.14 21.94
C LEU A 36 -7.26 7.89 22.50
N PRO A 37 -7.78 7.29 23.58
CA PRO A 37 -7.36 5.96 23.99
C PRO A 37 -7.40 4.97 22.83
N LEU A 38 -6.38 4.12 22.69
CA LEU A 38 -6.20 3.26 21.51
C LEU A 38 -7.41 2.35 21.27
N GLN A 39 -7.99 1.78 22.34
CA GLN A 39 -9.16 0.90 22.25
C GLN A 39 -10.40 1.64 21.73
N MET A 40 -10.61 2.88 22.18
CA MET A 40 -11.71 3.72 21.71
C MET A 40 -11.56 4.03 20.23
N LEU A 41 -10.37 4.44 19.81
CA LEU A 41 -10.07 4.72 18.41
C LEU A 41 -10.26 3.47 17.54
N GLY A 42 -9.82 2.29 18.02
CA GLY A 42 -10.03 1.00 17.35
C GLY A 42 -11.51 0.65 17.18
N SER A 43 -12.32 0.85 18.22
CA SER A 43 -13.77 0.63 18.16
C SER A 43 -14.46 1.51 17.11
N LEU A 44 -14.09 2.79 17.06
CA LEU A 44 -14.58 3.73 16.05
C LEU A 44 -14.16 3.31 14.63
N ALA A 45 -12.91 2.90 14.47
CA ALA A 45 -12.40 2.42 13.20
C ALA A 45 -13.09 1.13 12.73
N ASN A 46 -13.35 0.20 13.66
CA ASN A 46 -14.08 -1.03 13.33
C ASN A 46 -15.54 -0.74 12.94
N HIS A 47 -16.18 0.22 13.61
CA HIS A 47 -17.51 0.71 13.19
C HIS A 47 -17.47 1.30 11.75
N ARG A 48 -16.49 2.14 11.45
CA ARG A 48 -16.30 2.70 10.07
C ARG A 48 -16.01 1.61 9.04
N ARG A 49 -15.26 0.56 9.40
CA ARG A 49 -15.06 -0.62 8.55
C ARG A 49 -16.41 -1.27 8.20
N ASN A 50 -17.26 -1.49 9.21
CA ASN A 50 -18.56 -2.10 9.00
C ASN A 50 -19.43 -1.24 8.08
N LEU A 51 -19.50 0.07 8.28
CA LEU A 51 -20.21 0.97 7.37
C LEU A 51 -19.68 0.89 5.93
N ALA A 52 -18.36 0.91 5.75
CA ALA A 52 -17.74 0.84 4.43
C ALA A 52 -17.98 -0.49 3.72
N LYS A 53 -18.17 -1.58 4.46
CA LYS A 53 -18.34 -2.94 3.90
C LYS A 53 -19.78 -3.47 3.97
N ALA A 54 -20.74 -2.74 4.53
CA ALA A 54 -22.09 -3.22 4.78
C ALA A 54 -22.78 -3.83 3.52
N ALA A 55 -22.64 -3.18 2.37
CA ALA A 55 -23.23 -3.65 1.11
C ALA A 55 -22.35 -4.66 0.33
N ALA A 56 -21.09 -4.83 0.70
CA ALA A 56 -20.16 -5.67 -0.02
C ALA A 56 -20.52 -7.16 0.12
N TYR A 57 -20.18 -7.95 -0.90
CA TYR A 57 -20.31 -9.41 -0.89
C TYR A 57 -21.74 -9.91 -0.58
N GLY A 58 -22.73 -9.23 -1.13
CA GLY A 58 -24.14 -9.57 -0.90
C GLY A 58 -24.62 -9.33 0.54
N GLY A 59 -24.09 -8.28 1.20
CA GLY A 59 -24.40 -7.94 2.59
C GLY A 59 -23.58 -8.71 3.64
N ARG A 60 -22.56 -9.47 3.23
CA ARG A 60 -21.68 -10.21 4.14
C ARG A 60 -20.36 -9.51 4.44
N GLY A 61 -20.17 -8.29 3.91
CA GLY A 61 -18.88 -7.60 3.98
C GLY A 61 -18.38 -7.29 5.38
N GLU A 62 -19.29 -7.15 6.36
CA GLU A 62 -18.88 -7.00 7.77
C GLU A 62 -18.25 -8.27 8.36
N GLN A 63 -18.65 -9.42 7.86
CA GLN A 63 -18.20 -10.73 8.34
C GLN A 63 -16.94 -11.22 7.61
N VAL A 64 -16.71 -10.75 6.36
CA VAL A 64 -15.64 -11.24 5.50
C VAL A 64 -14.37 -10.42 5.71
N VAL A 65 -13.26 -11.11 5.85
CA VAL A 65 -11.89 -10.56 5.71
C VAL A 65 -11.23 -11.27 4.55
N THR A 66 -10.74 -10.49 3.60
CA THR A 66 -10.12 -11.00 2.39
C THR A 66 -8.61 -11.19 2.55
N TYR A 67 -8.04 -12.05 1.71
CA TYR A 67 -6.59 -12.18 1.50
C TYR A 67 -6.32 -12.54 0.03
N ILE A 68 -5.08 -12.33 -0.43
CA ILE A 68 -4.68 -12.63 -1.80
C ILE A 68 -3.51 -13.60 -1.84
N VAL A 69 -3.53 -14.50 -2.82
CA VAL A 69 -2.39 -15.35 -3.16
C VAL A 69 -1.67 -14.69 -4.32
N ASP A 70 -0.55 -14.05 -4.03
CA ASP A 70 0.29 -13.37 -5.00
C ASP A 70 1.78 -13.58 -4.69
N ARG A 71 2.62 -13.07 -5.58
CA ARG A 71 4.07 -13.08 -5.41
C ARG A 71 4.64 -11.69 -5.66
N ASN A 72 5.49 -11.22 -4.76
CA ASN A 72 6.30 -10.03 -4.98
C ASN A 72 7.55 -10.41 -5.79
N VAL A 73 7.69 -9.88 -6.99
CA VAL A 73 8.85 -10.10 -7.85
C VAL A 73 9.57 -8.78 -8.09
N ASN A 74 10.82 -8.71 -7.63
CA ASN A 74 11.68 -7.58 -7.90
C ASN A 74 12.51 -7.90 -9.13
N TYR A 75 12.18 -7.30 -10.28
CA TYR A 75 12.83 -7.59 -11.57
C TYR A 75 14.28 -7.07 -11.64
N THR A 76 14.65 -6.10 -10.82
CA THR A 76 16.03 -5.61 -10.64
C THR A 76 16.21 -4.95 -9.28
N ASN A 77 17.41 -5.03 -8.71
CA ASN A 77 17.81 -4.24 -7.56
C ASN A 77 18.71 -3.03 -7.93
N VAL A 78 19.04 -2.88 -9.21
CA VAL A 78 19.83 -1.73 -9.67
C VAL A 78 18.98 -0.46 -9.60
N CYS A 79 19.45 0.54 -8.83
CA CYS A 79 18.68 1.76 -8.60
C CYS A 79 19.61 2.97 -8.45
N ASN A 80 19.26 4.09 -9.08
CA ASN A 80 20.00 5.35 -9.03
C ASN A 80 19.37 6.42 -8.12
N VAL A 81 18.37 6.05 -7.29
CA VAL A 81 17.67 7.00 -6.39
C VAL A 81 18.28 7.09 -5.01
N TYR A 82 18.95 6.05 -4.55
CA TYR A 82 19.67 6.00 -3.26
C TYR A 82 18.83 6.43 -2.05
N CYS A 83 17.59 5.95 -1.96
CA CYS A 83 16.71 6.25 -0.83
C CYS A 83 17.37 5.84 0.49
N LYS A 84 17.40 6.74 1.48
CA LYS A 84 18.09 6.51 2.77
C LYS A 84 17.43 5.40 3.63
N PHE A 85 16.19 5.07 3.33
CA PHE A 85 15.41 4.04 4.02
C PHE A 85 15.46 2.68 3.33
N CYS A 86 16.05 2.57 2.14
CA CYS A 86 16.05 1.33 1.35
C CYS A 86 17.36 0.54 1.56
N ALA A 87 17.26 -0.67 2.07
CA ALA A 87 18.37 -1.61 2.20
C ALA A 87 18.55 -2.52 0.96
N PHE A 88 17.60 -2.48 0.03
CA PHE A 88 17.53 -3.39 -1.11
C PHE A 88 18.35 -2.93 -2.32
N TYR A 89 18.42 -1.62 -2.58
CA TYR A 89 19.05 -1.10 -3.79
C TYR A 89 20.52 -1.48 -3.93
N ARG A 90 20.95 -1.65 -5.18
CA ARG A 90 22.35 -1.84 -5.58
C ARG A 90 22.70 -0.88 -6.71
N THR A 91 23.98 -0.66 -6.91
CA THR A 91 24.53 -0.05 -8.10
C THR A 91 25.05 -1.14 -9.05
N GLU A 92 25.27 -0.84 -10.32
CA GLU A 92 25.86 -1.78 -11.28
C GLU A 92 27.30 -2.25 -10.88
N ARG A 93 27.91 -1.64 -9.87
CA ARG A 93 29.24 -2.00 -9.34
C ARG A 93 29.19 -3.02 -8.21
N ASP A 94 28.03 -3.22 -7.61
CA ASP A 94 27.85 -4.15 -6.51
C ASP A 94 27.81 -5.59 -7.04
N ALA A 95 28.48 -6.52 -6.35
CA ALA A 95 28.64 -7.89 -6.82
C ALA A 95 27.31 -8.68 -6.87
N ASP A 96 26.32 -8.25 -6.07
CA ASP A 96 25.00 -8.86 -5.95
C ASP A 96 23.88 -8.06 -6.68
N HIS A 97 24.28 -7.19 -7.63
CA HIS A 97 23.30 -6.57 -8.51
C HIS A 97 22.74 -7.57 -9.52
N TYR A 98 21.49 -7.37 -9.92
CA TYR A 98 20.86 -8.24 -10.92
C TYR A 98 19.78 -7.51 -11.73
N VAL A 99 19.51 -8.08 -12.90
CA VAL A 99 18.29 -7.91 -13.69
C VAL A 99 17.80 -9.32 -14.02
N LEU A 100 16.55 -9.65 -13.68
CA LEU A 100 15.99 -10.97 -13.96
C LEU A 100 15.86 -11.21 -15.46
N SER A 101 16.22 -12.40 -15.90
CA SER A 101 15.89 -12.87 -17.25
C SER A 101 14.40 -13.25 -17.34
N LEU A 102 13.86 -13.35 -18.56
CA LEU A 102 12.49 -13.84 -18.77
C LEU A 102 12.30 -15.29 -18.28
N ASP A 103 13.35 -16.13 -18.40
CA ASP A 103 13.29 -17.50 -17.87
C ASP A 103 13.16 -17.52 -16.36
N GLN A 104 13.97 -16.74 -15.63
CA GLN A 104 13.88 -16.61 -14.17
C GLN A 104 12.53 -16.04 -13.73
N LEU A 105 11.99 -15.09 -14.47
CA LEU A 105 10.65 -14.56 -14.23
C LEU A 105 9.59 -15.63 -14.49
N GLY A 106 9.72 -16.40 -15.58
CA GLY A 106 8.84 -17.50 -15.91
C GLY A 106 8.76 -18.58 -14.82
N GLU A 107 9.92 -19.03 -14.32
CA GLU A 107 9.98 -19.99 -13.20
C GLU A 107 9.21 -19.50 -11.97
N LYS A 108 9.39 -18.22 -11.59
CA LYS A 108 8.67 -17.62 -10.47
C LYS A 108 7.16 -17.60 -10.67
N LEU A 109 6.71 -17.33 -11.89
CA LEU A 109 5.27 -17.29 -12.22
C LEU A 109 4.66 -18.69 -12.38
N GLU A 110 5.42 -19.68 -12.79
CA GLU A 110 5.01 -21.10 -12.76
C GLU A 110 4.76 -21.57 -11.33
N GLU A 111 5.68 -21.27 -10.38
CA GLU A 111 5.49 -21.56 -8.96
C GLU A 111 4.25 -20.87 -8.40
N LEU A 112 4.01 -19.59 -8.76
CA LEU A 112 2.83 -18.84 -8.37
C LEU A 112 1.55 -19.47 -8.93
N SER A 113 1.56 -19.85 -10.21
CA SER A 113 0.43 -20.51 -10.87
C SER A 113 0.09 -21.86 -10.24
N ALA A 114 1.11 -22.65 -9.84
CA ALA A 114 0.93 -23.96 -9.24
C ALA A 114 0.13 -23.94 -7.93
N ILE A 115 0.19 -22.83 -7.18
CA ILE A 115 -0.63 -22.63 -5.96
C ILE A 115 -1.89 -21.80 -6.22
N GLY A 116 -2.22 -21.59 -7.49
CA GLY A 116 -3.38 -20.82 -7.94
C GLY A 116 -3.25 -19.32 -7.66
N GLY A 117 -2.05 -18.74 -7.66
CA GLY A 117 -1.85 -17.30 -7.53
C GLY A 117 -2.52 -16.51 -8.64
N VAL A 118 -3.00 -15.32 -8.32
CA VAL A 118 -3.83 -14.50 -9.22
C VAL A 118 -3.19 -13.17 -9.57
N GLN A 119 -2.08 -12.82 -8.92
CA GLN A 119 -1.41 -11.54 -9.10
C GLN A 119 0.10 -11.69 -8.94
N VAL A 120 0.86 -10.97 -9.75
CA VAL A 120 2.27 -10.67 -9.48
C VAL A 120 2.39 -9.20 -9.09
N LEU A 121 2.99 -8.92 -7.92
CA LEU A 121 3.45 -7.59 -7.55
C LEU A 121 4.85 -7.40 -8.14
N LEU A 122 4.93 -6.62 -9.23
CA LEU A 122 6.13 -6.47 -10.05
C LEU A 122 6.74 -5.08 -9.83
N GLN A 123 7.78 -4.99 -9.04
CA GLN A 123 8.48 -3.73 -8.72
C GLN A 123 10.00 -3.92 -8.77
N GLY A 124 10.74 -2.85 -9.03
CA GLY A 124 12.20 -2.92 -9.08
C GLY A 124 12.90 -1.62 -8.74
N GLY A 125 14.22 -1.63 -8.86
CA GLY A 125 15.03 -0.43 -8.79
C GLY A 125 14.86 0.44 -10.04
N HIS A 126 15.17 1.73 -9.92
CA HIS A 126 15.21 2.67 -11.03
C HIS A 126 16.51 2.45 -11.84
N HIS A 127 16.47 1.49 -12.74
CA HIS A 127 17.63 1.13 -13.54
C HIS A 127 17.91 2.20 -14.61
N PRO A 128 19.13 2.81 -14.63
CA PRO A 128 19.37 4.00 -15.46
C PRO A 128 19.49 3.73 -16.96
N LYS A 129 19.61 2.46 -17.40
CA LYS A 129 19.96 2.10 -18.78
C LYS A 129 18.98 1.17 -19.48
N LEU A 130 18.05 0.53 -18.76
CA LEU A 130 17.06 -0.33 -19.38
C LEU A 130 16.09 0.49 -20.22
N GLY A 131 16.02 0.19 -21.51
CA GLY A 131 15.12 0.85 -22.45
C GLY A 131 13.68 0.32 -22.36
N ILE A 132 12.75 1.05 -22.95
CA ILE A 132 11.33 0.70 -22.94
C ILE A 132 11.04 -0.70 -23.48
N SER A 133 11.77 -1.16 -24.49
CA SER A 133 11.60 -2.49 -25.08
C SER A 133 11.74 -3.62 -24.07
N HIS A 134 12.68 -3.51 -23.12
CA HIS A 134 12.87 -4.49 -22.06
C HIS A 134 11.60 -4.66 -21.20
N TYR A 135 10.96 -3.55 -20.82
CA TYR A 135 9.75 -3.58 -19.99
C TYR A 135 8.52 -4.06 -20.77
N LEU A 136 8.38 -3.64 -22.04
CA LEU A 136 7.28 -4.09 -22.89
C LEU A 136 7.38 -5.60 -23.17
N GLU A 137 8.58 -6.11 -23.44
CA GLU A 137 8.83 -7.53 -23.62
C GLU A 137 8.49 -8.33 -22.37
N MET A 138 8.90 -7.86 -21.19
CA MET A 138 8.60 -8.50 -19.91
C MET A 138 7.08 -8.54 -19.65
N LEU A 139 6.36 -7.45 -19.90
CA LEU A 139 4.90 -7.39 -19.74
C LEU A 139 4.18 -8.31 -20.71
N SER A 140 4.56 -8.28 -22.00
CA SER A 140 3.99 -9.16 -23.05
C SER A 140 4.24 -10.63 -22.73
N PHE A 141 5.45 -10.98 -22.29
CA PHE A 141 5.80 -12.34 -21.88
C PHE A 141 4.86 -12.85 -20.75
N ILE A 142 4.62 -12.02 -19.71
CA ILE A 142 3.73 -12.40 -18.62
C ILE A 142 2.30 -12.57 -19.13
N LYS A 143 1.80 -11.60 -19.90
CA LYS A 143 0.43 -11.60 -20.42
C LYS A 143 0.15 -12.81 -21.32
N GLU A 144 1.10 -13.18 -22.17
CA GLU A 144 0.97 -14.29 -23.12
C GLU A 144 1.06 -15.66 -22.44
N ARG A 145 2.01 -15.81 -21.51
CA ARG A 145 2.28 -17.10 -20.88
C ARG A 145 1.42 -17.36 -19.65
N PHE A 146 1.00 -16.31 -18.92
CA PHE A 146 0.27 -16.38 -17.66
C PHE A 146 -0.96 -15.45 -17.67
N PRO A 147 -1.90 -15.59 -18.61
CA PRO A 147 -3.02 -14.65 -18.80
C PRO A 147 -3.96 -14.55 -17.60
N GLN A 148 -3.94 -15.55 -16.69
CA GLN A 148 -4.71 -15.57 -15.45
C GLN A 148 -4.09 -14.74 -14.32
N ILE A 149 -2.81 -14.35 -14.45
CA ILE A 149 -2.10 -13.56 -13.43
C ILE A 149 -2.21 -12.08 -13.78
N ASN A 150 -2.82 -11.30 -12.90
CA ASN A 150 -2.82 -9.85 -13.03
C ASN A 150 -1.42 -9.29 -12.76
N ILE A 151 -0.95 -8.41 -13.64
CA ILE A 151 0.29 -7.66 -13.43
C ILE A 151 -0.05 -6.40 -12.63
N HIS A 152 0.22 -6.43 -11.31
CA HIS A 152 0.18 -5.28 -10.42
C HIS A 152 1.61 -4.72 -10.37
N GLY A 153 1.93 -3.82 -11.30
CA GLY A 153 3.33 -3.53 -11.61
C GLY A 153 3.68 -2.07 -11.61
N PHE A 154 4.90 -1.83 -11.25
CA PHE A 154 5.62 -0.57 -11.22
C PHE A 154 4.98 0.48 -10.32
N SER A 155 5.77 1.09 -9.47
CA SER A 155 5.34 2.18 -8.61
C SER A 155 5.29 3.52 -9.37
N PRO A 156 4.55 4.53 -8.90
CA PRO A 156 4.57 5.86 -9.49
C PRO A 156 5.97 6.47 -9.66
N PRO A 157 6.92 6.34 -8.71
CA PRO A 157 8.28 6.79 -8.95
C PRO A 157 8.99 6.05 -10.09
N GLU A 158 8.68 4.76 -10.31
CA GLU A 158 9.22 4.04 -11.48
C GLU A 158 8.65 4.62 -12.77
N PHE A 159 7.36 4.94 -12.86
CA PHE A 159 6.78 5.60 -14.04
C PHE A 159 7.36 6.98 -14.29
N HIS A 160 7.60 7.76 -13.24
CA HIS A 160 8.30 9.03 -13.36
C HIS A 160 9.71 8.84 -13.91
N HIS A 161 10.45 7.86 -13.41
CA HIS A 161 11.77 7.49 -13.91
C HIS A 161 11.73 7.01 -15.38
N PHE A 162 10.79 6.15 -15.73
CA PHE A 162 10.60 5.67 -17.12
C PHE A 162 10.34 6.82 -18.09
N SER A 163 9.50 7.78 -17.68
CA SER A 163 9.24 8.98 -18.46
C SER A 163 10.52 9.74 -18.79
N GLN A 164 11.41 9.89 -17.81
CA GLN A 164 12.71 10.56 -17.98
C GLN A 164 13.66 9.74 -18.88
N VAL A 165 13.81 8.44 -18.64
CA VAL A 165 14.74 7.57 -19.37
C VAL A 165 14.31 7.38 -20.83
N PHE A 166 13.00 7.26 -21.08
CA PHE A 166 12.47 7.03 -22.43
C PHE A 166 12.22 8.33 -23.20
N GLY A 167 12.23 9.49 -22.53
CA GLY A 167 11.90 10.78 -23.13
C GLY A 167 10.44 10.86 -23.57
N LEU A 168 9.53 10.16 -22.87
CA LEU A 168 8.10 10.09 -23.17
C LEU A 168 7.28 10.68 -21.99
N PRO A 169 6.13 11.32 -22.26
CA PRO A 169 5.21 11.71 -21.18
C PRO A 169 4.76 10.49 -20.37
N VAL A 170 4.54 10.67 -19.05
CA VAL A 170 4.04 9.61 -18.15
C VAL A 170 2.79 8.92 -18.70
N ALA A 171 1.82 9.68 -19.19
CA ALA A 171 0.58 9.14 -19.77
C ALA A 171 0.83 8.21 -20.95
N GLU A 172 1.84 8.50 -21.79
CA GLU A 172 2.20 7.66 -22.93
C GLU A 172 2.91 6.37 -22.48
N VAL A 173 3.79 6.45 -21.47
CA VAL A 173 4.41 5.26 -20.88
C VAL A 173 3.34 4.35 -20.29
N LEU A 174 2.40 4.91 -19.52
CA LEU A 174 1.27 4.17 -18.93
C LEU A 174 0.40 3.50 -20.00
N ARG A 175 0.11 4.21 -21.11
CA ARG A 175 -0.68 3.66 -22.22
C ARG A 175 0.02 2.46 -22.85
N LEU A 176 1.30 2.60 -23.19
CA LEU A 176 2.10 1.52 -23.79
C LEU A 176 2.21 0.31 -22.86
N PHE A 177 2.42 0.53 -21.56
CA PHE A 177 2.51 -0.55 -20.58
C PHE A 177 1.15 -1.25 -20.38
N LYS A 178 0.04 -0.51 -20.37
CA LYS A 178 -1.31 -1.08 -20.34
C LYS A 178 -1.56 -1.96 -21.57
N GLU A 179 -1.21 -1.52 -22.75
CA GLU A 179 -1.33 -2.29 -24.00
C GLU A 179 -0.49 -3.57 -23.95
N ALA A 180 0.71 -3.51 -23.37
CA ALA A 180 1.59 -4.66 -23.18
C ALA A 180 1.12 -5.64 -22.08
N GLY A 181 0.12 -5.28 -21.25
CA GLY A 181 -0.45 -6.20 -20.27
C GLY A 181 -0.48 -5.73 -18.82
N LEU A 182 0.01 -4.53 -18.52
CA LEU A 182 -0.11 -3.97 -17.17
C LEU A 182 -1.59 -3.86 -16.77
N GLY A 183 -1.96 -4.47 -15.63
CA GLY A 183 -3.35 -4.49 -15.17
C GLY A 183 -3.66 -3.44 -14.11
N SER A 184 -2.71 -3.18 -13.20
CA SER A 184 -2.91 -2.24 -12.09
C SER A 184 -1.58 -1.75 -11.53
N ILE A 185 -1.59 -0.70 -10.69
CA ILE A 185 -0.40 -0.04 -10.16
C ILE A 185 -0.36 -0.12 -8.63
N PRO A 186 0.74 -0.63 -8.02
CA PRO A 186 0.92 -0.58 -6.58
C PRO A 186 1.26 0.84 -6.10
N GLY A 187 0.80 1.18 -4.88
CA GLY A 187 1.05 2.46 -4.24
C GLY A 187 2.48 2.66 -3.72
N GLY A 188 3.41 1.80 -4.10
CA GLY A 188 4.81 1.88 -3.67
C GLY A 188 5.42 3.25 -3.93
N GLY A 189 6.40 3.64 -3.11
CA GLY A 189 7.06 4.94 -3.25
C GLY A 189 6.26 6.14 -2.73
N GLY A 190 5.07 5.92 -2.16
CA GLY A 190 4.29 6.95 -1.49
C GLY A 190 4.98 7.48 -0.24
N GLU A 191 5.56 6.60 0.55
CA GLU A 191 6.12 6.87 1.89
C GLU A 191 5.27 7.88 2.65
N ILE A 192 5.66 9.15 2.67
CA ILE A 192 4.85 10.30 3.11
C ILE A 192 4.79 11.32 1.96
N LEU A 193 3.58 11.68 1.52
CA LEU A 193 3.34 12.62 0.42
C LEU A 193 3.40 14.09 0.89
N VAL A 194 4.48 14.42 1.59
CA VAL A 194 4.84 15.77 2.04
C VAL A 194 6.29 16.00 1.68
N ASP A 195 6.58 16.97 0.81
CA ASP A 195 7.90 17.15 0.21
C ASP A 195 9.00 17.48 1.21
N ARG A 196 8.66 18.16 2.32
CA ARG A 196 9.59 18.36 3.43
C ARG A 196 10.15 17.02 3.96
N VAL A 197 9.31 16.01 4.04
CA VAL A 197 9.70 14.66 4.48
C VAL A 197 10.44 13.94 3.36
N ARG A 198 9.87 13.92 2.14
CA ARG A 198 10.44 13.23 0.97
C ARG A 198 11.86 13.68 0.67
N ASN A 199 12.14 14.98 0.68
CA ASN A 199 13.45 15.55 0.44
C ASN A 199 14.52 15.13 1.49
N ARG A 200 14.08 14.77 2.71
CA ARG A 200 14.99 14.26 3.75
C ARG A 200 15.34 12.79 3.55
N ILE A 201 14.39 11.97 3.09
CA ILE A 201 14.55 10.51 3.03
C ILE A 201 14.93 9.99 1.64
N ALA A 202 14.51 10.68 0.57
CA ALA A 202 14.74 10.26 -0.82
C ALA A 202 14.73 11.48 -1.79
N PRO A 203 15.74 12.37 -1.73
CA PRO A 203 15.75 13.65 -2.47
C PRO A 203 15.78 13.49 -4.00
N LEU A 204 16.14 12.32 -4.52
CA LEU A 204 16.19 12.01 -5.95
C LEU A 204 14.94 11.24 -6.45
N LYS A 205 13.98 11.01 -5.58
CA LYS A 205 12.73 10.32 -5.92
C LYS A 205 11.67 11.34 -6.37
N ALA A 206 10.69 10.90 -7.14
CA ALA A 206 9.52 11.69 -7.49
C ALA A 206 8.96 12.45 -6.28
N ASN A 207 8.67 13.72 -6.42
CA ASN A 207 8.03 14.53 -5.38
C ASN A 207 6.56 14.12 -5.19
N SER A 208 5.87 14.74 -4.25
CA SER A 208 4.51 14.38 -3.90
C SER A 208 3.52 14.57 -5.06
N ASP A 209 3.63 15.70 -5.77
CA ASP A 209 2.74 16.01 -6.89
C ASP A 209 3.01 15.13 -8.11
N GLU A 210 4.28 14.79 -8.37
CA GLU A 210 4.67 13.83 -9.40
C GLU A 210 4.12 12.42 -9.12
N TRP A 211 4.17 11.98 -7.86
CA TRP A 211 3.59 10.70 -7.46
C TRP A 211 2.08 10.67 -7.68
N LEU A 212 1.36 11.71 -7.20
CA LEU A 212 -0.09 11.83 -7.35
C LEU A 212 -0.48 11.98 -8.83
N GLY A 213 0.27 12.75 -9.61
CA GLY A 213 0.04 12.94 -11.04
C GLY A 213 0.14 11.64 -11.86
N VAL A 214 1.07 10.74 -11.49
CA VAL A 214 1.13 9.39 -12.09
C VAL A 214 -0.15 8.61 -11.79
N MET A 215 -0.63 8.64 -10.53
CA MET A 215 -1.86 7.94 -10.15
C MET A 215 -3.09 8.49 -10.87
N GLU A 216 -3.23 9.82 -10.95
CA GLU A 216 -4.33 10.44 -11.69
C GLU A 216 -4.30 10.08 -13.19
N ALA A 217 -3.11 10.10 -13.80
CA ALA A 217 -2.95 9.70 -15.20
C ALA A 217 -3.30 8.22 -15.43
N ALA A 218 -2.91 7.34 -14.49
CA ALA A 218 -3.27 5.93 -14.54
C ALA A 218 -4.78 5.71 -14.41
N HIS A 219 -5.40 6.39 -13.44
CA HIS A 219 -6.85 6.32 -13.23
C HIS A 219 -7.64 6.83 -14.44
N ALA A 220 -7.17 7.90 -15.08
CA ALA A 220 -7.77 8.41 -16.33
C ALA A 220 -7.71 7.40 -17.48
N LEU A 221 -6.71 6.53 -17.50
CA LEU A 221 -6.61 5.41 -18.43
C LEU A 221 -7.43 4.17 -18.01
N GLY A 222 -8.13 4.23 -16.87
CA GLY A 222 -8.89 3.12 -16.32
C GLY A 222 -8.05 2.06 -15.59
N LEU A 223 -6.75 2.32 -15.36
CA LEU A 223 -5.93 1.51 -14.47
C LEU A 223 -6.30 1.83 -13.02
N LYS A 224 -6.55 0.81 -12.21
CA LYS A 224 -6.75 0.96 -10.78
C LYS A 224 -5.42 0.82 -10.05
N SER A 225 -5.37 1.32 -8.81
CA SER A 225 -4.17 1.26 -8.01
C SER A 225 -4.46 1.02 -6.53
N SER A 226 -3.43 0.65 -5.76
CA SER A 226 -3.44 0.80 -4.32
C SER A 226 -2.78 2.13 -3.91
N ALA A 227 -2.95 2.51 -2.65
CA ALA A 227 -2.23 3.63 -2.04
C ALA A 227 -1.52 3.13 -0.77
N THR A 228 -0.38 3.73 -0.45
CA THR A 228 0.44 3.26 0.67
C THR A 228 1.03 4.41 1.47
N MET A 229 1.29 4.17 2.75
CA MET A 229 2.04 5.06 3.62
C MET A 229 3.09 4.27 4.40
N MET A 230 4.35 4.74 4.38
CA MET A 230 5.40 4.27 5.28
C MET A 230 5.69 5.37 6.30
N PHE A 231 5.53 5.08 7.57
CA PHE A 231 5.69 6.04 8.65
C PHE A 231 6.59 5.53 9.77
N GLY A 232 6.92 6.40 10.72
CA GLY A 232 7.79 6.08 11.85
C GLY A 232 9.26 6.39 11.58
N HIS A 233 9.54 7.47 10.84
CA HIS A 233 10.92 7.90 10.56
C HIS A 233 11.19 9.37 10.93
N VAL A 234 10.89 10.34 10.05
CA VAL A 234 11.23 11.78 10.28
C VAL A 234 10.02 12.70 10.16
N GLU A 235 8.87 12.13 9.86
CA GLU A 235 7.60 12.82 9.72
C GLU A 235 6.97 13.11 11.10
N THR A 236 5.99 14.00 11.10
CA THR A 236 5.11 14.27 12.25
C THR A 236 3.74 13.62 12.02
N VAL A 237 2.86 13.66 13.03
CA VAL A 237 1.48 13.18 12.89
C VAL A 237 0.70 14.04 11.88
N GLU A 238 0.97 15.34 11.86
CA GLU A 238 0.40 16.28 10.90
C GLU A 238 0.78 15.91 9.46
N ASP A 239 2.04 15.52 9.21
CA ASP A 239 2.48 15.04 7.89
C ASP A 239 1.73 13.77 7.46
N ARG A 240 1.45 12.86 8.41
CA ARG A 240 0.67 11.65 8.13
C ARG A 240 -0.77 11.98 7.77
N VAL A 241 -1.38 12.93 8.47
CA VAL A 241 -2.74 13.38 8.18
C VAL A 241 -2.79 14.12 6.84
N GLU A 242 -1.80 14.95 6.51
CA GLU A 242 -1.68 15.60 5.20
C GLU A 242 -1.53 14.56 4.08
N HIS A 243 -0.72 13.52 4.28
CA HIS A 243 -0.61 12.40 3.33
C HIS A 243 -1.97 11.75 3.06
N LEU A 244 -2.74 11.45 4.11
CA LEU A 244 -4.09 10.88 3.97
C LEU A 244 -5.04 11.83 3.23
N GLU A 245 -4.96 13.14 3.51
CA GLU A 245 -5.78 14.14 2.80
C GLU A 245 -5.49 14.15 1.31
N ARG A 246 -4.22 14.18 0.92
CA ARG A 246 -3.83 14.16 -0.49
C ARG A 246 -4.33 12.93 -1.24
N LEU A 247 -4.29 11.76 -0.59
CA LEU A 247 -4.86 10.53 -1.16
C LEU A 247 -6.40 10.61 -1.27
N ARG A 248 -7.06 11.12 -0.23
CA ARG A 248 -8.52 11.28 -0.20
C ARG A 248 -9.01 12.21 -1.30
N GLU A 249 -8.32 13.32 -1.54
CA GLU A 249 -8.62 14.26 -2.61
C GLU A 249 -8.49 13.65 -4.01
N VAL A 250 -7.42 12.86 -4.25
CA VAL A 250 -7.27 12.14 -5.52
C VAL A 250 -8.38 11.10 -5.67
N GLN A 251 -8.70 10.38 -4.59
CA GLN A 251 -9.79 9.41 -4.62
C GLN A 251 -11.16 10.05 -4.91
N ASP A 252 -11.44 11.23 -4.33
CA ASP A 252 -12.66 11.98 -4.62
C ASP A 252 -12.77 12.35 -6.11
N ARG A 253 -11.64 12.71 -6.75
CA ARG A 253 -11.61 13.06 -8.17
C ARG A 253 -11.66 11.86 -9.11
N THR A 254 -11.07 10.73 -8.72
CA THR A 254 -10.78 9.64 -9.67
C THR A 254 -11.47 8.32 -9.35
N GLY A 255 -11.77 8.03 -8.09
CA GLY A 255 -12.27 6.73 -7.65
C GLY A 255 -11.34 5.56 -8.00
N GLY A 256 -10.04 5.82 -8.18
CA GLY A 256 -9.09 4.86 -8.74
C GLY A 256 -8.37 3.99 -7.71
N PHE A 257 -8.27 4.42 -6.46
CA PHE A 257 -7.65 3.61 -5.40
C PHE A 257 -8.60 2.50 -4.95
N THR A 258 -8.14 1.26 -5.02
CA THR A 258 -8.87 0.08 -4.56
C THR A 258 -8.62 -0.24 -3.10
N ALA A 259 -7.46 0.14 -2.59
CA ALA A 259 -7.06 -0.14 -1.21
C ALA A 259 -6.01 0.85 -0.70
N PHE A 260 -5.93 0.95 0.63
CA PHE A 260 -4.85 1.63 1.33
C PHE A 260 -4.12 0.68 2.28
N ILE A 261 -2.79 0.81 2.35
CA ILE A 261 -1.92 0.04 3.22
C ILE A 261 -0.96 0.98 3.93
N CYS A 262 -0.94 1.00 5.26
CA CYS A 262 0.11 1.64 6.03
C CYS A 262 1.03 0.62 6.69
N TRP A 263 2.32 0.94 6.73
CA TRP A 263 3.32 0.14 7.44
C TRP A 263 4.36 1.03 8.12
N THR A 264 5.05 0.45 9.11
CA THR A 264 6.12 1.16 9.81
C THR A 264 7.45 0.99 9.10
N PHE A 265 8.24 2.05 9.12
CA PHE A 265 9.63 2.01 8.67
C PHE A 265 10.43 0.96 9.46
N GLN A 266 11.25 0.18 8.74
CA GLN A 266 12.18 -0.81 9.31
C GLN A 266 13.61 -0.26 9.18
N PRO A 267 14.30 0.07 10.28
CA PRO A 267 15.55 0.82 10.23
C PRO A 267 16.80 -0.02 9.97
N ASP A 268 16.72 -1.36 10.12
CA ASP A 268 17.90 -2.23 10.04
C ASP A 268 18.54 -2.18 8.64
N ASN A 269 19.86 -2.13 8.60
CA ASN A 269 20.64 -2.07 7.37
C ASN A 269 20.35 -0.86 6.48
N THR A 270 19.68 0.17 6.98
CA THR A 270 19.40 1.41 6.24
C THR A 270 20.30 2.55 6.69
N VAL A 271 20.44 3.58 5.83
CA VAL A 271 21.17 4.81 6.15
C VAL A 271 20.37 5.71 7.10
N LEU A 272 19.03 5.69 6.95
CA LEU A 272 18.13 6.49 7.76
C LEU A 272 18.04 5.88 9.16
N LYS A 273 18.43 6.63 10.17
CA LYS A 273 18.34 6.20 11.57
C LYS A 273 17.08 6.75 12.20
N ALA A 274 16.26 5.84 12.72
CA ALA A 274 15.06 6.13 13.51
C ALA A 274 14.83 4.99 14.50
N GLU A 275 14.20 5.29 15.62
CA GLU A 275 13.75 4.26 16.56
C GLU A 275 12.56 3.48 15.94
N PRO A 276 12.53 2.16 16.07
CA PRO A 276 11.40 1.36 15.57
C PRO A 276 10.08 1.78 16.21
N VAL A 277 9.05 1.93 15.41
CA VAL A 277 7.71 2.25 15.87
C VAL A 277 7.05 1.01 16.50
N GLY A 278 6.45 1.19 17.67
CA GLY A 278 5.76 0.13 18.39
C GLY A 278 4.39 -0.22 17.79
N SER A 279 3.89 -1.41 18.14
CA SER A 279 2.61 -1.94 17.66
C SER A 279 1.42 -1.03 17.99
N SER A 280 1.42 -0.35 19.14
CA SER A 280 0.35 0.58 19.52
C SER A 280 0.23 1.75 18.55
N GLU A 281 1.36 2.27 18.10
CA GLU A 281 1.40 3.37 17.14
C GLU A 281 0.94 2.91 15.74
N TYR A 282 1.34 1.70 15.33
CA TYR A 282 0.83 1.09 14.09
C TYR A 282 -0.69 0.94 14.12
N LEU A 283 -1.24 0.34 15.19
CA LEU A 283 -2.69 0.15 15.32
C LEU A 283 -3.45 1.48 15.38
N ARG A 284 -2.86 2.50 16.02
CA ARG A 284 -3.41 3.86 16.05
C ARG A 284 -3.51 4.45 14.64
N MET A 285 -2.44 4.31 13.85
CA MET A 285 -2.41 4.83 12.50
C MET A 285 -3.33 4.05 11.56
N GLN A 286 -3.41 2.72 11.71
CA GLN A 286 -4.36 1.87 11.00
C GLN A 286 -5.81 2.31 11.26
N ALA A 287 -6.15 2.54 12.52
CA ALA A 287 -7.49 2.99 12.93
C ALA A 287 -7.81 4.39 12.40
N LEU A 288 -6.88 5.33 12.53
CA LEU A 288 -7.06 6.68 12.01
C LEU A 288 -7.25 6.67 10.49
N SER A 289 -6.45 5.88 9.77
CA SER A 289 -6.56 5.76 8.32
C SER A 289 -7.95 5.26 7.89
N ARG A 290 -8.53 4.29 8.61
CA ARG A 290 -9.91 3.82 8.34
C ARG A 290 -10.95 4.91 8.53
N ILE A 291 -10.81 5.71 9.58
CA ILE A 291 -11.76 6.79 9.87
C ILE A 291 -11.63 7.91 8.84
N TYR A 292 -10.40 8.22 8.44
CA TYR A 292 -10.10 9.37 7.59
C TYR A 292 -10.34 9.11 6.11
N LEU A 293 -9.95 7.95 5.60
CA LEU A 293 -10.11 7.55 4.19
C LEU A 293 -11.51 6.95 3.97
N ASP A 294 -12.54 7.78 4.14
CA ASP A 294 -13.96 7.39 4.04
C ASP A 294 -14.38 6.96 2.62
N ASN A 295 -13.60 7.31 1.62
CA ASN A 295 -13.80 7.02 0.20
C ASN A 295 -12.91 5.89 -0.36
N ILE A 296 -12.05 5.28 0.45
CA ILE A 296 -11.27 4.08 0.08
C ILE A 296 -11.86 2.87 0.81
N GLU A 297 -12.47 1.97 0.04
CA GLU A 297 -13.24 0.86 0.59
C GLU A 297 -12.40 -0.13 1.39
N ASN A 298 -11.19 -0.48 0.91
CA ASN A 298 -10.40 -1.53 1.52
C ASN A 298 -9.16 -0.99 2.22
N LEU A 299 -8.96 -1.42 3.46
CA LEU A 299 -7.73 -1.20 4.21
C LEU A 299 -7.09 -2.55 4.55
N GLN A 300 -5.83 -2.68 4.15
CA GLN A 300 -5.06 -3.90 4.36
C GLN A 300 -4.25 -3.83 5.66
N SER A 301 -4.18 -4.95 6.37
CA SER A 301 -3.26 -5.16 7.48
C SER A 301 -1.82 -5.37 6.97
N SER A 302 -0.84 -4.80 7.67
CA SER A 302 0.59 -4.94 7.32
C SER A 302 1.30 -5.97 8.20
N TRP A 303 0.84 -7.23 8.20
CA TRP A 303 1.45 -8.29 9.00
C TRP A 303 2.91 -8.57 8.62
N VAL A 304 3.31 -8.30 7.39
CA VAL A 304 4.69 -8.49 6.91
C VAL A 304 5.70 -7.70 7.73
N THR A 305 5.35 -6.46 8.13
CA THR A 305 6.19 -5.60 8.96
C THR A 305 5.90 -5.72 10.46
N GLN A 306 4.66 -6.06 10.82
CA GLN A 306 4.20 -6.06 12.21
C GLN A 306 4.17 -7.44 12.87
N GLY A 307 4.32 -8.49 12.09
CA GLY A 307 4.13 -9.86 12.50
C GLY A 307 2.66 -10.31 12.53
N PRO A 308 2.42 -11.63 12.50
CA PRO A 308 1.08 -12.22 12.39
C PRO A 308 0.10 -11.78 13.47
N LYS A 309 0.56 -11.68 14.72
CA LYS A 309 -0.31 -11.31 15.87
C LYS A 309 -0.84 -9.89 15.78
N ILE A 310 0.02 -8.95 15.39
CA ILE A 310 -0.41 -7.56 15.23
C ILE A 310 -1.22 -7.40 13.94
N GLY A 311 -0.86 -8.14 12.89
CA GLY A 311 -1.67 -8.24 11.68
C GLY A 311 -3.11 -8.69 11.96
N GLN A 312 -3.29 -9.70 12.82
CA GLN A 312 -4.59 -10.17 13.28
C GLN A 312 -5.32 -9.09 14.09
N LEU A 313 -4.65 -8.42 15.03
CA LEU A 313 -5.25 -7.34 15.84
C LEU A 313 -5.71 -6.17 14.96
N ALA A 314 -5.02 -5.87 13.87
CA ALA A 314 -5.40 -4.78 12.95
C ALA A 314 -6.81 -4.96 12.35
N LEU A 315 -7.34 -6.18 12.31
CA LEU A 315 -8.72 -6.47 11.89
C LEU A 315 -9.75 -5.82 12.82
N SER A 316 -9.43 -5.67 14.11
CA SER A 316 -10.25 -4.93 15.10
C SER A 316 -9.99 -3.42 15.09
N TYR A 317 -9.02 -2.96 14.29
CA TYR A 317 -8.64 -1.56 14.11
C TYR A 317 -8.91 -1.06 12.69
N GLY A 318 -9.95 -1.59 12.05
CA GLY A 318 -10.48 -1.08 10.79
C GLY A 318 -9.95 -1.76 9.52
N ALA A 319 -9.01 -2.71 9.59
CA ALA A 319 -8.62 -3.50 8.44
C ALA A 319 -9.72 -4.49 8.04
N ASN A 320 -9.92 -4.69 6.74
CA ASN A 320 -10.85 -5.67 6.17
C ASN A 320 -10.16 -6.63 5.18
N ASP A 321 -8.86 -6.48 5.02
CA ASP A 321 -8.02 -7.33 4.16
C ASP A 321 -6.76 -7.72 4.93
N PHE A 322 -6.44 -9.01 4.95
CA PHE A 322 -5.23 -9.49 5.63
C PHE A 322 -3.98 -9.29 4.76
N GLY A 323 -4.18 -9.13 3.45
CA GLY A 323 -3.11 -8.91 2.48
C GLY A 323 -2.63 -10.18 1.81
N SER A 324 -1.39 -10.14 1.34
CA SER A 324 -0.71 -11.20 0.60
C SER A 324 -0.27 -12.35 1.49
N VAL A 325 -0.21 -13.56 0.94
CA VAL A 325 0.54 -14.71 1.53
C VAL A 325 2.05 -14.46 1.50
N MET A 326 2.52 -13.48 0.75
CA MET A 326 3.91 -13.04 0.63
C MET A 326 4.87 -14.22 0.37
N MET A 327 4.70 -14.91 -0.76
CA MET A 327 5.57 -16.01 -1.18
C MET A 327 7.05 -15.59 -1.24
N GLU A 328 7.29 -14.35 -1.66
CA GLU A 328 8.62 -13.75 -1.77
C GLU A 328 8.60 -12.32 -1.27
N GLU A 329 9.53 -11.96 -0.42
CA GLU A 329 9.74 -10.61 0.05
C GLU A 329 11.24 -10.34 0.13
N ASN A 330 11.73 -9.43 -0.72
CA ASN A 330 13.17 -9.14 -0.87
C ASN A 330 13.55 -7.75 -0.37
N VAL A 331 12.58 -6.86 -0.17
CA VAL A 331 12.83 -5.44 0.15
C VAL A 331 12.88 -5.23 1.66
N VAL A 332 11.81 -5.60 2.36
CA VAL A 332 11.70 -5.41 3.81
C VAL A 332 12.53 -6.44 4.56
N SER A 333 12.74 -7.64 3.99
CA SER A 333 13.62 -8.66 4.56
C SER A 333 15.08 -8.19 4.65
N LYS A 334 15.56 -7.38 3.72
CA LYS A 334 16.88 -6.74 3.81
C LYS A 334 16.98 -5.75 4.97
N ALA A 335 15.84 -5.22 5.43
CA ALA A 335 15.73 -4.37 6.61
C ALA A 335 15.34 -5.16 7.88
N GLY A 336 15.59 -6.47 7.94
CA GLY A 336 15.49 -7.31 9.15
C GLY A 336 14.15 -8.00 9.38
N THR A 337 13.13 -7.81 8.54
CA THR A 337 11.82 -8.47 8.69
C THR A 337 11.81 -9.83 8.03
N SER A 338 11.35 -10.89 8.75
CA SER A 338 11.41 -12.27 8.25
C SER A 338 10.11 -13.08 8.42
N TYR A 339 8.97 -12.39 8.58
CA TYR A 339 7.69 -13.10 8.74
C TYR A 339 7.24 -13.71 7.41
N ARG A 340 6.71 -14.92 7.48
CA ARG A 340 6.08 -15.64 6.36
C ARG A 340 4.82 -16.33 6.86
N LEU A 341 3.77 -16.33 6.06
CA LEU A 341 2.52 -17.04 6.34
C LEU A 341 2.05 -17.78 5.09
N GLN A 342 1.52 -18.99 5.31
CA GLN A 342 0.79 -19.72 4.28
C GLN A 342 -0.70 -19.35 4.30
N ALA A 343 -1.42 -19.71 3.26
CA ALA A 343 -2.84 -19.35 3.14
C ALA A 343 -3.68 -19.92 4.30
N ASP A 344 -3.44 -21.16 4.70
CA ASP A 344 -4.13 -21.83 5.82
C ASP A 344 -3.88 -21.13 7.17
N GLU A 345 -2.66 -20.62 7.39
CA GLU A 345 -2.32 -19.85 8.59
C GLU A 345 -3.05 -18.49 8.59
N ILE A 346 -3.12 -17.80 7.45
CA ILE A 346 -3.88 -16.55 7.30
C ILE A 346 -5.37 -16.80 7.58
N GLU A 347 -5.93 -17.85 6.99
CA GLU A 347 -7.33 -18.20 7.22
C GLU A 347 -7.62 -18.54 8.68
N ARG A 348 -6.71 -19.29 9.36
CA ARG A 348 -6.83 -19.57 10.78
C ARG A 348 -6.84 -18.27 11.60
N LEU A 349 -5.90 -17.36 11.35
CA LEU A 349 -5.81 -16.07 12.06
C LEU A 349 -7.07 -15.23 11.87
N ILE A 350 -7.64 -15.21 10.66
CA ILE A 350 -8.89 -14.50 10.35
C ILE A 350 -10.06 -15.12 11.12
N ARG A 351 -10.19 -16.47 11.14
CA ARG A 351 -11.24 -17.17 11.89
C ARG A 351 -11.15 -16.94 13.39
N GLU A 352 -9.93 -16.99 13.96
CA GLU A 352 -9.68 -16.72 15.37
C GLU A 352 -10.04 -15.26 15.77
N ALA A 353 -9.94 -14.32 14.83
CA ALA A 353 -10.39 -12.94 15.01
C ALA A 353 -11.92 -12.77 14.90
N GLY A 354 -12.67 -13.85 14.62
CA GLY A 354 -14.12 -13.84 14.53
C GLY A 354 -14.68 -13.51 13.13
N TYR A 355 -13.85 -13.56 12.08
CA TYR A 355 -14.26 -13.27 10.71
C TYR A 355 -14.22 -14.50 9.80
N GLN A 356 -14.86 -14.40 8.64
CA GLN A 356 -14.83 -15.39 7.58
C GLN A 356 -13.69 -15.06 6.60
N PRO A 357 -12.67 -15.92 6.47
CA PRO A 357 -11.62 -15.71 5.48
C PRO A 357 -12.20 -15.97 4.08
N SER A 358 -11.79 -15.13 3.14
CA SER A 358 -12.10 -15.36 1.73
C SER A 358 -10.92 -14.93 0.86
N ARG A 359 -10.55 -15.78 -0.07
CA ARG A 359 -9.58 -15.47 -1.09
C ARG A 359 -10.17 -14.46 -2.08
N ARG A 360 -9.38 -13.49 -2.53
CA ARG A 360 -9.83 -12.45 -3.46
C ARG A 360 -8.97 -12.33 -4.71
N SER A 361 -9.57 -11.74 -5.75
CA SER A 361 -8.84 -11.20 -6.91
C SER A 361 -8.13 -9.89 -6.56
N THR A 362 -7.34 -9.35 -7.51
CA THR A 362 -6.79 -7.98 -7.43
C THR A 362 -7.90 -6.93 -7.23
N TRP A 363 -9.09 -7.19 -7.75
CA TRP A 363 -10.23 -6.27 -7.76
C TRP A 363 -11.16 -6.42 -6.54
N TYR A 364 -10.73 -7.16 -5.53
CA TYR A 364 -11.51 -7.45 -4.33
C TYR A 364 -12.79 -8.27 -4.59
N GLU A 365 -12.86 -8.98 -5.72
CA GLU A 365 -13.88 -10.00 -5.96
C GLU A 365 -13.51 -11.27 -5.19
N LEU A 366 -14.53 -11.91 -4.58
CA LEU A 366 -14.29 -13.17 -3.87
C LEU A 366 -14.05 -14.29 -4.88
N LEU A 367 -13.01 -15.07 -4.61
CA LEU A 367 -12.70 -16.29 -5.37
C LEU A 367 -13.18 -17.51 -4.58
N GLU A 368 -13.75 -18.48 -5.29
CA GLU A 368 -14.21 -19.74 -4.70
C GLU A 368 -13.03 -20.64 -4.30
#